data_5138fea10ba792f2cabefa2806f048a2
#
_entry.id   5138fea10ba792f2cabefa2806f048a2
#
_cell.length_a   1.000
_cell.length_b   1.000
_cell.length_c   1.000
_cell.angle_alpha   90.00
_cell.angle_beta   90.00
_cell.angle_gamma   90.00
#
_symmetry.space_group_name_H-M   'P 1'
#
loop_
_entity.id
_entity.type
_entity.pdbx_description
1 polymer ?
#
loop_
_entity_poly.entity_id
_entity_poly.type
_entity_poly.pdbx_seq_one_letter_code
_entity_poly.pdbx_strand_id
1 'polypeptide(L)'
;ELTAEEIKSLRSTIDILSRFRGVPSNAWLEDVISNLEFRFGVKPNTENIVSFDHNDLLKGTEFLGELIESALNHQPLNLLYRTFAGNERFAILHPYHIKQFNNRWFLIGLQEGSHGNYITNKALDRIVKFSRANVPFIPNTDIDFNEYFKDIVGVTLPEDHPVAEEVLLKFDEARFPYVVNKPIHPS
;
A
#
# COMPACT_ATOMS: atom_id res chain seq x y z
N GLU A 1 -4.51 34.98 3.31
CA GLU A 1 -3.79 34.84 4.60
C GLU A 1 -4.58 33.86 5.46
N LEU A 2 -3.87 32.96 6.17
CA LEU A 2 -4.50 32.02 7.08
C LEU A 2 -4.89 32.73 8.38
N THR A 3 -6.04 32.39 8.92
CA THR A 3 -6.49 32.87 10.22
C THR A 3 -5.71 32.20 11.37
N ALA A 4 -5.76 32.79 12.56
CA ALA A 4 -5.09 32.24 13.73
C ALA A 4 -5.61 30.82 14.11
N GLU A 5 -6.90 30.56 13.88
CA GLU A 5 -7.50 29.23 14.11
C GLU A 5 -7.03 28.18 13.08
N GLU A 6 -6.93 28.57 11.81
CA GLU A 6 -6.42 27.70 10.76
C GLU A 6 -4.94 27.34 11.02
N ILE A 7 -4.13 28.32 11.45
CA ILE A 7 -2.74 28.07 11.84
C ILE A 7 -2.65 27.10 13.02
N LYS A 8 -3.53 27.27 14.03
CA LYS A 8 -3.55 26.37 15.19
C LYS A 8 -3.95 24.94 14.79
N SER A 9 -4.97 24.80 13.95
CA SER A 9 -5.42 23.50 13.43
C SER A 9 -4.33 22.81 12.60
N LEU A 10 -3.65 23.60 11.74
CA LEU A 10 -2.57 23.09 10.92
C LEU A 10 -1.37 22.64 11.76
N ARG A 11 -1.00 23.39 12.80
CA ARG A 11 0.06 22.99 13.75
C ARG A 11 -0.27 21.68 14.43
N SER A 12 -1.51 21.49 14.91
CA SER A 12 -1.96 20.24 15.51
C SER A 12 -1.86 19.07 14.53
N THR A 13 -2.23 19.30 13.27
CA THR A 13 -2.13 18.28 12.21
C THR A 13 -0.67 17.91 11.93
N ILE A 14 0.22 18.91 11.84
CA ILE A 14 1.66 18.69 11.64
C ILE A 14 2.25 17.90 12.82
N ASP A 15 1.86 18.25 14.06
CA ASP A 15 2.33 17.54 15.26
C ASP A 15 1.88 16.08 15.27
N ILE A 16 0.65 15.80 14.86
CA ILE A 16 0.16 14.42 14.69
C ILE A 16 0.96 13.69 13.60
N LEU A 17 1.11 14.29 12.42
CA LEU A 17 1.85 13.69 11.30
C LEU A 17 3.33 13.44 11.64
N SER A 18 3.95 14.33 12.42
CA SER A 18 5.35 14.19 12.82
C SER A 18 5.61 12.94 13.68
N ARG A 19 4.56 12.41 14.33
CA ARG A 19 4.63 11.17 15.10
C ARG A 19 4.76 9.92 14.22
N PHE A 20 4.46 10.05 12.93
CA PHE A 20 4.63 9.00 11.92
C PHE A 20 6.00 9.06 11.21
N ARG A 21 6.93 9.87 11.72
CA ARG A 21 8.32 9.89 11.24
C ARG A 21 8.99 8.54 11.49
N GLY A 22 9.89 8.18 10.59
CA GLY A 22 10.64 6.92 10.70
C GLY A 22 9.88 5.67 10.25
N VAL A 23 8.65 5.81 9.76
CA VAL A 23 7.99 4.70 9.06
C VAL A 23 8.61 4.59 7.66
N PRO A 24 9.29 3.49 7.30
CA PRO A 24 10.06 3.40 6.06
C PRO A 24 9.24 3.65 4.77
N SER A 25 7.93 3.35 4.82
CA SER A 25 7.02 3.62 3.72
C SER A 25 6.64 5.10 3.55
N ASN A 26 7.06 5.96 4.46
CA ASN A 26 6.63 7.36 4.55
C ASN A 26 7.79 8.36 4.32
N ALA A 27 8.87 7.97 3.65
CA ALA A 27 9.99 8.87 3.36
C ALA A 27 9.54 10.17 2.68
N TRP A 28 8.56 10.09 1.76
CA TRP A 28 7.93 11.25 1.15
C TRP A 28 7.20 12.16 2.16
N LEU A 29 6.63 11.56 3.21
CA LEU A 29 5.92 12.30 4.26
C LEU A 29 6.89 13.11 5.12
N GLU A 30 8.11 12.64 5.31
CA GLU A 30 9.16 13.38 6.04
C GLU A 30 9.50 14.71 5.38
N ASP A 31 9.61 14.72 4.06
CA ASP A 31 9.85 15.95 3.30
C ASP A 31 8.66 16.91 3.41
N VAL A 32 7.44 16.39 3.32
CA VAL A 32 6.22 17.20 3.49
C VAL A 32 6.14 17.78 4.90
N ILE A 33 6.34 16.96 5.93
CA ILE A 33 6.31 17.40 7.33
C ILE A 33 7.40 18.45 7.57
N SER A 34 8.62 18.20 7.13
CA SER A 34 9.75 19.12 7.29
C SER A 34 9.50 20.48 6.61
N ASN A 35 8.94 20.46 5.41
CA ASN A 35 8.55 21.68 4.70
C ASN A 35 7.43 22.45 5.42
N LEU A 36 6.44 21.74 5.98
CA LEU A 36 5.35 22.37 6.73
C LEU A 36 5.86 22.93 8.06
N GLU A 37 6.68 22.19 8.80
CA GLU A 37 7.31 22.68 10.03
C GLU A 37 8.13 23.94 9.79
N PHE A 38 8.93 23.95 8.74
CA PHE A 38 9.72 25.12 8.34
C PHE A 38 8.83 26.32 8.01
N ARG A 39 7.79 26.12 7.18
CA ARG A 39 6.89 27.20 6.75
C ARG A 39 6.06 27.79 7.88
N PHE A 40 5.65 26.98 8.84
CA PHE A 40 4.77 27.39 9.94
C PHE A 40 5.51 27.60 11.27
N GLY A 41 6.84 27.44 11.28
CA GLY A 41 7.68 27.64 12.48
C GLY A 41 7.29 26.68 13.61
N VAL A 42 6.85 25.48 13.29
CA VAL A 42 6.53 24.42 14.25
C VAL A 42 7.84 23.72 14.62
N LYS A 43 8.11 23.56 15.92
CA LYS A 43 9.27 22.78 16.36
C LYS A 43 8.96 21.29 16.16
N PRO A 44 9.90 20.51 15.60
CA PRO A 44 9.73 19.07 15.51
C PRO A 44 9.45 18.46 16.88
N ASN A 45 8.44 17.60 16.98
CA ASN A 45 8.26 16.81 18.19
C ASN A 45 9.27 15.65 18.17
N THR A 46 10.20 15.67 19.10
CA THR A 46 11.26 14.64 19.23
C THR A 46 10.89 13.52 20.20
N GLU A 47 9.75 13.62 20.87
CA GLU A 47 9.27 12.57 21.78
C GLU A 47 8.75 11.37 20.99
N ASN A 48 9.42 10.25 21.11
CA ASN A 48 8.98 8.98 20.50
C ASN A 48 7.92 8.30 21.38
N ILE A 49 6.70 8.87 21.37
CA ILE A 49 5.54 8.34 22.14
C ILE A 49 4.65 7.40 21.31
N VAL A 50 4.95 7.27 20.01
CA VAL A 50 4.24 6.35 19.08
C VAL A 50 5.28 5.51 18.37
N SER A 51 5.09 4.21 18.40
CA SER A 51 5.89 3.26 17.63
C SER A 51 5.00 2.42 16.73
N PHE A 52 5.49 2.13 15.54
CA PHE A 52 4.82 1.25 14.60
C PHE A 52 5.63 -0.04 14.48
N ASP A 53 4.90 -1.15 14.44
CA ASP A 53 5.53 -2.42 14.10
C ASP A 53 5.92 -2.38 12.62
N HIS A 54 7.21 -2.39 12.34
CA HIS A 54 7.75 -2.40 10.99
C HIS A 54 8.90 -3.41 10.90
N ASN A 55 9.09 -3.91 9.71
CA ASN A 55 10.18 -4.83 9.42
C ASN A 55 11.24 -4.10 8.59
N ASP A 56 12.32 -3.68 9.23
CA ASP A 56 13.46 -2.98 8.60
C ASP A 56 14.12 -3.80 7.47
N LEU A 57 13.91 -5.11 7.46
CA LEU A 57 14.43 -5.99 6.43
C LEU A 57 13.54 -6.06 5.19
N LEU A 58 12.33 -5.47 5.26
CA LEU A 58 11.40 -5.49 4.15
C LEU A 58 11.84 -4.50 3.07
N LYS A 59 12.25 -5.03 1.94
CA LYS A 59 12.64 -4.25 0.77
C LYS A 59 11.42 -3.78 -0.02
N GLY A 60 11.63 -2.77 -0.89
CA GLY A 60 10.61 -2.30 -1.84
C GLY A 60 9.72 -1.20 -1.28
N THR A 61 9.79 -0.87 0.01
CA THR A 61 9.05 0.26 0.59
C THR A 61 9.55 1.60 0.06
N GLU A 62 10.81 1.66 -0.35
CA GLU A 62 11.43 2.80 -1.02
C GLU A 62 10.75 3.17 -2.34
N PHE A 63 10.09 2.21 -2.98
CA PHE A 63 9.34 2.41 -4.23
C PHE A 63 7.93 2.93 -4.03
N LEU A 64 7.42 2.91 -2.80
CA LEU A 64 5.99 3.14 -2.52
C LEU A 64 5.51 4.50 -3.02
N GLY A 65 6.27 5.56 -2.77
CA GLY A 65 5.92 6.91 -3.20
C GLY A 65 5.77 7.03 -4.71
N GLU A 66 6.78 6.57 -5.46
CA GLU A 66 6.77 6.61 -6.93
C GLU A 66 5.66 5.73 -7.54
N LEU A 67 5.35 4.59 -6.91
CA LEU A 67 4.30 3.69 -7.37
C LEU A 67 2.91 4.27 -7.11
N ILE A 68 2.70 4.95 -5.98
CA ILE A 68 1.46 5.71 -5.70
C ILE A 68 1.29 6.81 -6.75
N GLU A 69 2.35 7.57 -7.01
CA GLU A 69 2.32 8.64 -8.01
C GLU A 69 2.02 8.12 -9.41
N SER A 70 2.61 6.97 -9.77
CA SER A 70 2.36 6.31 -11.06
C SER A 70 0.90 5.86 -11.19
N ALA A 71 0.29 5.35 -10.12
CA ALA A 71 -1.13 4.97 -10.10
C ALA A 71 -2.05 6.19 -10.24
N LEU A 72 -1.77 7.26 -9.49
CA LEU A 72 -2.54 8.51 -9.54
C LEU A 72 -2.46 9.20 -10.91
N ASN A 73 -1.29 9.17 -11.54
CA ASN A 73 -1.05 9.79 -12.83
C ASN A 73 -1.38 8.87 -14.03
N HIS A 74 -1.97 7.70 -13.78
CA HIS A 74 -2.28 6.72 -14.83
C HIS A 74 -1.07 6.39 -15.71
N GLN A 75 0.09 6.19 -15.08
CA GLN A 75 1.35 5.95 -15.77
C GLN A 75 1.67 4.45 -15.82
N PRO A 76 1.68 3.81 -17.00
CA PRO A 76 2.11 2.42 -17.16
C PRO A 76 3.58 2.25 -16.80
N LEU A 77 3.93 1.07 -16.30
CA LEU A 77 5.26 0.74 -15.81
C LEU A 77 5.88 -0.45 -16.53
N ASN A 78 7.14 -0.32 -16.93
CA ASN A 78 8.01 -1.45 -17.21
C ASN A 78 8.55 -1.99 -15.89
N LEU A 79 8.19 -3.19 -15.54
CA LEU A 79 8.52 -3.81 -14.25
C LEU A 79 9.48 -4.98 -14.45
N LEU A 80 10.60 -4.99 -13.72
CA LEU A 80 11.42 -6.18 -13.55
C LEU A 80 11.09 -6.80 -12.20
N TYR A 81 10.52 -7.99 -12.21
CA TYR A 81 9.96 -8.66 -11.05
C TYR A 81 10.59 -10.03 -10.81
N ARG A 82 11.01 -10.30 -9.57
CA ARG A 82 11.60 -11.57 -9.18
C ARG A 82 10.53 -12.54 -8.66
N THR A 83 10.41 -13.70 -9.29
CA THR A 83 9.48 -14.78 -8.88
C THR A 83 9.96 -15.46 -7.59
N PHE A 84 9.14 -16.25 -6.93
CA PHE A 84 9.55 -17.06 -5.77
C PHE A 84 10.65 -18.08 -6.13
N ALA A 85 10.69 -18.54 -7.37
CA ALA A 85 11.75 -19.41 -7.88
C ALA A 85 13.07 -18.67 -8.17
N GLY A 86 13.15 -17.35 -7.88
CA GLY A 86 14.34 -16.53 -8.10
C GLY A 86 14.50 -16.01 -9.52
N ASN A 87 13.65 -16.41 -10.46
CA ASN A 87 13.71 -15.94 -11.85
C ASN A 87 13.22 -14.50 -11.98
N GLU A 88 13.89 -13.70 -12.77
CA GLU A 88 13.47 -12.34 -13.11
C GLU A 88 12.65 -12.33 -14.40
N ARG A 89 11.58 -11.56 -14.41
CA ARG A 89 10.68 -11.42 -15.55
C ARG A 89 10.34 -9.96 -15.77
N PHE A 90 10.33 -9.55 -17.02
CA PHE A 90 9.82 -8.24 -17.43
C PHE A 90 8.30 -8.33 -17.65
N ALA A 91 7.61 -7.27 -17.25
CA ALA A 91 6.19 -7.11 -17.50
C ALA A 91 5.85 -5.62 -17.69
N ILE A 92 4.85 -5.33 -18.52
CA ILE A 92 4.20 -4.03 -18.55
C ILE A 92 3.00 -4.12 -17.62
N LEU A 93 2.92 -3.18 -16.68
CA LEU A 93 1.85 -3.12 -15.68
C LEU A 93 1.18 -1.75 -15.71
N HIS A 94 -0.14 -1.73 -15.76
CA HIS A 94 -0.98 -0.55 -15.58
C HIS A 94 -1.40 -0.51 -14.11
N PRO A 95 -0.82 0.39 -13.29
CA PRO A 95 -1.06 0.41 -11.85
C PRO A 95 -2.46 0.95 -11.54
N TYR A 96 -3.22 0.22 -10.72
CA TYR A 96 -4.59 0.60 -10.36
C TYR A 96 -4.76 0.85 -8.88
N HIS A 97 -4.13 0.02 -8.03
CA HIS A 97 -4.35 0.05 -6.59
C HIS A 97 -3.10 -0.40 -5.83
N ILE A 98 -2.92 0.12 -4.63
CA ILE A 98 -1.85 -0.28 -3.71
C ILE A 98 -2.49 -0.72 -2.41
N LYS A 99 -2.15 -1.93 -1.96
CA LYS A 99 -2.69 -2.53 -0.74
C LYS A 99 -1.59 -2.99 0.19
N GLN A 100 -1.77 -2.70 1.49
CA GLN A 100 -0.96 -3.31 2.53
C GLN A 100 -1.69 -4.54 3.10
N PHE A 101 -0.97 -5.62 3.30
CA PHE A 101 -1.43 -6.82 4.00
C PHE A 101 -0.25 -7.48 4.71
N ASN A 102 -0.43 -7.82 5.99
CA ASN A 102 0.63 -8.40 6.85
C ASN A 102 1.96 -7.64 6.76
N ASN A 103 1.91 -6.33 6.93
CA ASN A 103 3.04 -5.41 6.83
C ASN A 103 3.80 -5.42 5.48
N ARG A 104 3.29 -6.10 4.45
CA ARG A 104 3.83 -6.08 3.09
C ARG A 104 2.95 -5.25 2.18
N TRP A 105 3.58 -4.55 1.26
CA TRP A 105 2.89 -3.74 0.25
C TRP A 105 2.81 -4.47 -1.08
N PHE A 106 1.70 -4.28 -1.76
CA PHE A 106 1.38 -4.91 -3.03
C PHE A 106 0.86 -3.87 -4.02
N LEU A 107 1.41 -3.87 -5.20
CA LEU A 107 0.91 -3.13 -6.35
C LEU A 107 -0.02 -4.03 -7.14
N ILE A 108 -1.27 -3.62 -7.27
CA ILE A 108 -2.30 -4.32 -8.04
C ILE A 108 -2.54 -3.55 -9.33
N GLY A 109 -2.62 -4.26 -10.43
CA GLY A 109 -2.85 -3.65 -11.72
C GLY A 109 -3.08 -4.66 -12.85
N LEU A 110 -3.32 -4.15 -14.03
CA LEU A 110 -3.46 -4.94 -15.24
C LEU A 110 -2.06 -5.19 -15.82
N GLN A 111 -1.69 -6.44 -15.94
CA GLN A 111 -0.47 -6.84 -16.63
C GLN A 111 -0.79 -7.22 -18.07
N GLU A 112 -0.01 -6.67 -19.01
CA GLU A 112 -0.06 -7.12 -20.40
C GLU A 112 0.54 -8.52 -20.52
N GLY A 113 -0.14 -9.40 -21.20
CA GLY A 113 0.28 -10.79 -21.41
C GLY A 113 0.10 -11.23 -22.85
N SER A 114 0.93 -12.19 -23.29
CA SER A 114 0.88 -12.74 -24.66
C SER A 114 -0.43 -13.46 -25.00
N HIS A 115 -1.17 -13.90 -24.01
CA HIS A 115 -2.45 -14.60 -24.16
C HIS A 115 -3.65 -13.78 -23.64
N GLY A 116 -3.46 -12.49 -23.43
CA GLY A 116 -4.44 -11.56 -22.90
C GLY A 116 -3.95 -10.86 -21.64
N ASN A 117 -4.57 -9.74 -21.35
CA ASN A 117 -4.27 -8.95 -20.16
C ASN A 117 -4.98 -9.54 -18.94
N TYR A 118 -4.36 -9.48 -17.78
CA TYR A 118 -4.94 -10.01 -16.53
C TYR A 118 -4.57 -9.16 -15.33
N ILE A 119 -5.46 -9.16 -14.34
CA ILE A 119 -5.19 -8.50 -13.06
C ILE A 119 -4.18 -9.33 -12.26
N THR A 120 -3.20 -8.65 -11.73
CA THR A 120 -2.15 -9.27 -10.93
C THR A 120 -1.78 -8.42 -9.72
N ASN A 121 -1.22 -9.04 -8.70
CA ASN A 121 -0.58 -8.37 -7.58
C ASN A 121 0.93 -8.58 -7.63
N LYS A 122 1.68 -7.54 -7.34
CA LYS A 122 3.14 -7.55 -7.27
C LYS A 122 3.57 -7.09 -5.90
N ALA A 123 4.15 -7.97 -5.10
CA ALA A 123 4.74 -7.58 -3.83
C ALA A 123 5.93 -6.65 -4.06
N LEU A 124 5.96 -5.49 -3.39
CA LEU A 124 6.98 -4.47 -3.61
C LEU A 124 8.40 -4.97 -3.30
N ASP A 125 8.54 -5.82 -2.27
CA ASP A 125 9.82 -6.43 -1.88
C ASP A 125 10.43 -7.36 -2.94
N ARG A 126 9.67 -7.66 -3.99
CA ARG A 126 10.11 -8.49 -5.13
C ARG A 126 10.25 -7.69 -6.43
N ILE A 127 9.96 -6.41 -6.41
CA ILE A 127 10.30 -5.51 -7.51
C ILE A 127 11.80 -5.26 -7.49
N VAL A 128 12.47 -5.59 -8.57
CA VAL A 128 13.92 -5.35 -8.72
C VAL A 128 14.18 -3.93 -9.16
N LYS A 129 13.43 -3.49 -10.14
CA LYS A 129 13.40 -2.11 -10.66
C LYS A 129 12.16 -1.90 -11.51
N PHE A 130 11.81 -0.64 -11.70
CA PHE A 130 10.78 -0.24 -12.65
C PHE A 130 11.15 1.07 -13.34
N SER A 131 10.45 1.37 -14.42
CA SER A 131 10.52 2.64 -15.13
C SER A 131 9.19 2.92 -15.81
N ARG A 132 8.97 4.15 -16.23
CA ARG A 132 7.79 4.51 -17.02
C ARG A 132 7.79 3.74 -18.34
N ALA A 133 6.64 3.14 -18.68
CA ALA A 133 6.43 2.53 -19.98
C ALA A 133 5.86 3.56 -20.96
N ASN A 134 6.31 3.51 -22.20
CA ASN A 134 5.80 4.38 -23.27
C ASN A 134 4.71 3.67 -24.06
N VAL A 135 3.64 3.27 -23.36
CA VAL A 135 2.43 2.67 -23.93
C VAL A 135 1.21 3.43 -23.40
N PRO A 136 0.08 3.44 -24.14
CA PRO A 136 -1.17 4.02 -23.63
C PRO A 136 -1.61 3.31 -22.35
N PHE A 137 -2.08 4.09 -21.36
CA PHE A 137 -2.64 3.52 -20.15
C PHE A 137 -3.98 2.86 -20.43
N ILE A 138 -4.17 1.64 -19.96
CA ILE A 138 -5.46 0.95 -19.99
C ILE A 138 -6.16 1.25 -18.65
N PRO A 139 -7.28 2.00 -18.67
CA PRO A 139 -7.99 2.35 -17.44
C PRO A 139 -8.69 1.13 -16.82
N ASN A 140 -8.83 1.15 -15.50
CA ASN A 140 -9.70 0.22 -14.80
C ASN A 140 -11.16 0.68 -14.96
N THR A 141 -11.97 -0.11 -15.64
CA THR A 141 -13.41 0.15 -15.87
C THR A 141 -14.32 -0.81 -15.12
N ASP A 142 -13.80 -1.94 -14.66
CA ASP A 142 -14.61 -3.09 -14.24
C ASP A 142 -14.44 -3.49 -12.76
N ILE A 143 -13.38 -3.00 -12.10
CA ILE A 143 -13.03 -3.46 -10.75
C ILE A 143 -13.22 -2.34 -9.74
N ASP A 144 -14.17 -2.52 -8.82
CA ASP A 144 -14.20 -1.81 -7.55
C ASP A 144 -13.33 -2.57 -6.54
N PHE A 145 -12.21 -1.99 -6.12
CA PHE A 145 -11.28 -2.65 -5.20
C PHE A 145 -11.84 -2.82 -3.79
N ASN A 146 -12.89 -2.10 -3.39
CA ASN A 146 -13.57 -2.36 -2.13
C ASN A 146 -14.32 -3.69 -2.19
N GLU A 147 -15.06 -3.92 -3.27
CA GLU A 147 -15.77 -5.18 -3.49
C GLU A 147 -14.80 -6.32 -3.85
N TYR A 148 -13.75 -6.04 -4.62
CA TYR A 148 -12.74 -7.06 -5.02
C TYR A 148 -12.08 -7.76 -3.83
N PHE A 149 -11.86 -7.05 -2.73
CA PHE A 149 -11.22 -7.59 -1.53
C PHE A 149 -12.20 -7.99 -0.42
N LYS A 150 -13.49 -7.85 -0.64
CA LYS A 150 -14.51 -8.05 0.38
C LYS A 150 -14.50 -9.45 0.99
N ASP A 151 -14.33 -10.47 0.14
CA ASP A 151 -14.36 -11.89 0.56
C ASP A 151 -12.97 -12.52 0.57
N ILE A 152 -11.91 -11.71 0.62
CA ILE A 152 -10.53 -12.17 0.54
C ILE A 152 -9.75 -11.79 1.79
N VAL A 153 -9.23 -12.79 2.49
CA VAL A 153 -8.19 -12.59 3.50
C VAL A 153 -6.83 -12.63 2.80
N GLY A 154 -6.36 -11.46 2.35
CA GLY A 154 -5.12 -11.36 1.59
C GLY A 154 -5.16 -10.38 0.43
N VAL A 155 -4.41 -10.69 -0.63
CA VAL A 155 -4.25 -9.83 -1.81
C VAL A 155 -4.42 -10.58 -3.13
N THR A 156 -4.66 -11.88 -3.10
CA THR A 156 -4.76 -12.73 -4.29
C THR A 156 -6.15 -13.31 -4.41
N LEU A 157 -6.81 -13.02 -5.53
CA LEU A 157 -7.99 -13.75 -5.96
C LEU A 157 -7.52 -14.93 -6.81
N PRO A 158 -7.96 -16.17 -6.52
CA PRO A 158 -7.67 -17.34 -7.37
C PRO A 158 -8.19 -17.15 -8.79
N GLU A 159 -7.46 -17.69 -9.78
CA GLU A 159 -7.78 -17.54 -11.20
C GLU A 159 -9.15 -18.12 -11.58
N ASP A 160 -9.58 -19.15 -10.90
CA ASP A 160 -10.84 -19.87 -11.14
C ASP A 160 -12.06 -19.16 -10.56
N HIS A 161 -11.89 -17.98 -9.96
CA HIS A 161 -12.94 -17.21 -9.28
C HIS A 161 -13.83 -18.11 -8.40
N PRO A 162 -13.25 -18.80 -7.41
CA PRO A 162 -14.01 -19.73 -6.57
C PRO A 162 -15.12 -18.95 -5.84
N VAL A 163 -16.24 -19.60 -5.68
CA VAL A 163 -17.32 -19.08 -4.84
C VAL A 163 -16.81 -19.01 -3.40
N ALA A 164 -17.13 -17.92 -2.71
CA ALA A 164 -16.77 -17.79 -1.30
C ALA A 164 -17.38 -18.95 -0.51
N GLU A 165 -16.56 -19.59 0.33
CA GLU A 165 -16.97 -20.70 1.16
C GLU A 165 -17.13 -20.25 2.61
N GLU A 166 -18.18 -20.76 3.27
CA GLU A 166 -18.36 -20.53 4.70
C GLU A 166 -17.36 -21.42 5.48
N VAL A 167 -16.54 -20.76 6.32
CA VAL A 167 -15.56 -21.46 7.16
C VAL A 167 -15.94 -21.29 8.62
N LEU A 168 -16.33 -22.39 9.28
CA LEU A 168 -16.61 -22.42 10.70
C LEU A 168 -15.33 -22.72 11.49
N LEU A 169 -14.86 -21.74 12.27
CA LEU A 169 -13.71 -21.87 13.15
C LEU A 169 -14.15 -22.11 14.59
N LYS A 170 -13.58 -23.13 15.23
CA LYS A 170 -13.80 -23.42 16.65
C LYS A 170 -12.59 -22.97 17.48
N PHE A 171 -12.82 -22.13 18.45
CA PHE A 171 -11.81 -21.69 19.41
C PHE A 171 -12.13 -22.20 20.80
N ASP A 172 -11.10 -22.40 21.63
CA ASP A 172 -11.30 -22.59 23.05
C ASP A 172 -11.75 -21.31 23.76
N GLU A 173 -12.37 -21.44 24.93
CA GLU A 173 -12.92 -20.32 25.70
C GLU A 173 -11.86 -19.24 26.05
N ALA A 174 -10.61 -19.67 26.26
CA ALA A 174 -9.52 -18.75 26.60
C ALA A 174 -9.06 -17.91 25.41
N ARG A 175 -9.18 -18.42 24.19
CA ARG A 175 -8.77 -17.75 22.95
C ARG A 175 -9.88 -16.96 22.28
N PHE A 176 -11.13 -17.33 22.52
CA PHE A 176 -12.29 -16.70 21.88
C PHE A 176 -12.33 -15.17 22.02
N PRO A 177 -12.09 -14.55 23.21
CA PRO A 177 -12.11 -13.10 23.36
C PRO A 177 -11.08 -12.39 22.46
N TYR A 178 -9.93 -12.99 22.23
CA TYR A 178 -8.88 -12.40 21.36
C TYR A 178 -9.31 -12.37 19.90
N VAL A 179 -10.01 -13.41 19.44
CA VAL A 179 -10.47 -13.51 18.05
C VAL A 179 -11.63 -12.55 17.80
N VAL A 180 -12.57 -12.43 18.74
CA VAL A 180 -13.70 -11.50 18.63
C VAL A 180 -13.22 -10.04 18.63
N ASN A 181 -12.24 -9.70 19.46
CA ASN A 181 -11.72 -8.33 19.56
C ASN A 181 -10.82 -7.94 18.37
N LYS A 182 -10.28 -8.91 17.64
CA LYS A 182 -9.46 -8.67 16.45
C LYS A 182 -9.84 -9.65 15.35
N PRO A 183 -11.01 -9.47 14.73
CA PRO A 183 -11.46 -10.35 13.67
C PRO A 183 -10.51 -10.27 12.47
N ILE A 184 -10.29 -11.42 11.83
CA ILE A 184 -9.44 -11.51 10.63
C ILE A 184 -10.18 -10.94 9.41
N HIS A 185 -11.52 -11.03 9.43
CA HIS A 185 -12.41 -10.58 8.38
C HIS A 185 -13.66 -9.94 9.01
N PRO A 186 -14.30 -8.96 8.35
CA PRO A 186 -15.51 -8.29 8.90
C PRO A 186 -16.80 -9.12 8.83
N SER A 187 -16.77 -10.31 8.21
CA SER A 187 -17.93 -11.21 8.09
C SER A 187 -18.33 -11.86 9.42
#